data_95f7f9f8ce38e8e32a982c44334c3c30
#
_entry.id   95f7f9f8ce38e8e32a982c44334c3c30
#
_cell.length_a   1.000
_cell.length_b   1.000
_cell.length_c   1.000
_cell.angle_alpha   90.00
_cell.angle_beta   90.00
_cell.angle_gamma   90.00
#
_symmetry.space_group_name_H-M   'P 1'
#
loop_
_entity.id
_entity.type
_entity.pdbx_description
1 polymer ?
#
loop_
_entity_poly.entity_id
_entity_poly.type
_entity_poly.pdbx_seq_one_letter_code
_entity_poly.pdbx_strand_id
1 'polypeptide(L)'
;MTDQNNAPITAISRHRIGIDGEGVTTLVVFHSCPLRCRWCLNPQTWREGSNFRMMTPQQLLMSVQMDDLYFQATGGGITFGGGEPALRSIFIEEFRRIAPQEWKLNIETSLNVPQEHIDRLSGIIDEWAIDIKDMDPDIYKEYTGRNNAQVVSNLEFL
;
A
#
# COMPACT_ATOMS: atom_id res chain seq x y z
N MET A 1 10.80 -21.19 8.90
CA MET A 1 11.06 -19.75 8.87
C MET A 1 10.03 -19.16 7.93
N THR A 2 9.01 -18.52 8.48
CA THR A 2 8.00 -17.82 7.67
C THR A 2 8.71 -16.67 6.98
N ASP A 3 8.66 -16.66 5.67
CA ASP A 3 9.34 -15.73 4.79
C ASP A 3 8.62 -14.35 4.88
N GLN A 4 8.86 -13.63 5.98
CA GLN A 4 8.24 -12.32 6.27
C GLN A 4 8.60 -11.25 5.22
N ASN A 5 9.60 -11.55 4.39
CA ASN A 5 10.08 -10.65 3.35
C ASN A 5 9.33 -10.82 2.02
N ASN A 6 8.39 -11.76 1.91
CA ASN A 6 7.57 -11.95 0.73
C ASN A 6 6.18 -11.34 0.93
N ALA A 7 5.62 -10.78 -0.14
CA ALA A 7 4.28 -10.23 -0.11
C ALA A 7 3.39 -10.79 -1.23
N PRO A 8 2.10 -11.03 -0.96
CA PRO A 8 1.14 -11.42 -1.97
C PRO A 8 0.73 -10.19 -2.78
N ILE A 9 1.07 -10.18 -4.06
CA ILE A 9 0.74 -9.10 -5.01
C ILE A 9 -0.31 -9.61 -5.98
N THR A 10 -1.45 -8.91 -6.03
CA THR A 10 -2.58 -9.21 -6.89
C THR A 10 -2.38 -8.66 -8.30
N ALA A 11 -1.83 -7.44 -8.41
CA ALA A 11 -1.59 -6.78 -9.69
C ALA A 11 -0.47 -5.75 -9.60
N ILE A 12 0.12 -5.43 -10.74
CA ILE A 12 1.02 -4.28 -10.94
C ILE A 12 0.43 -3.49 -12.11
N SER A 13 -0.04 -2.28 -11.84
CA SER A 13 -0.63 -1.37 -12.83
C SER A 13 0.35 -0.25 -13.12
N ARG A 14 0.92 -0.27 -14.31
CA ARG A 14 2.00 0.63 -14.72
C ARG A 14 1.50 1.89 -15.43
N HIS A 15 2.34 2.92 -15.46
CA HIS A 15 2.14 4.18 -16.20
C HIS A 15 0.84 4.91 -15.82
N ARG A 16 0.61 5.03 -14.50
CA ARG A 16 -0.51 5.81 -13.98
C ARG A 16 -0.06 7.27 -13.89
N ILE A 17 -0.92 8.18 -14.33
CA ILE A 17 -0.57 9.59 -14.49
C ILE A 17 -1.50 10.44 -13.61
N GLY A 18 -0.96 11.06 -12.56
CA GLY A 18 -1.67 12.02 -11.72
C GLY A 18 -2.87 11.43 -10.95
N ILE A 19 -2.87 10.11 -10.67
CA ILE A 19 -3.96 9.44 -9.96
C ILE A 19 -3.47 8.98 -8.58
N ASP A 20 -2.30 8.38 -8.51
CA ASP A 20 -1.79 7.70 -7.31
C ASP A 20 -0.51 8.37 -6.77
N GLY A 21 -0.31 9.66 -7.04
CA GLY A 21 0.86 10.45 -6.67
C GLY A 21 1.33 11.37 -7.79
N GLU A 22 2.38 12.13 -7.53
CA GLU A 22 2.99 13.01 -8.54
C GLU A 22 3.68 12.21 -9.65
N GLY A 23 3.68 12.79 -10.85
CA GLY A 23 4.36 12.24 -12.02
C GLY A 23 3.72 10.98 -12.56
N VAL A 24 4.55 10.12 -13.14
CA VAL A 24 4.15 8.78 -13.59
C VAL A 24 4.43 7.80 -12.46
N THR A 25 3.42 7.03 -12.05
CA THR A 25 3.54 6.04 -11.00
C THR A 25 3.24 4.63 -11.49
N THR A 26 3.71 3.64 -10.76
CA THR A 26 3.31 2.24 -10.90
C THR A 26 2.63 1.80 -9.61
N LEU A 27 1.34 1.45 -9.68
CA LEU A 27 0.57 0.95 -8.54
C LEU A 27 0.84 -0.54 -8.33
N VAL A 28 1.32 -0.87 -7.14
CA VAL A 28 1.49 -2.25 -6.67
C VAL A 28 0.32 -2.61 -5.76
N VAL A 29 -0.52 -3.53 -6.23
CA VAL A 29 -1.77 -3.94 -5.58
C VAL A 29 -1.51 -5.15 -4.68
N PHE A 30 -1.44 -4.93 -3.37
CA PHE A 30 -1.29 -6.03 -2.41
C PHE A 30 -2.59 -6.79 -2.17
N HIS A 31 -2.45 -8.07 -1.89
CA HIS A 31 -3.53 -8.92 -1.38
C HIS A 31 -3.61 -8.82 0.14
N SER A 32 -4.81 -8.98 0.69
CA SER A 32 -5.23 -8.89 2.09
C SER A 32 -5.58 -7.48 2.55
N CYS A 33 -6.70 -7.40 3.25
CA CYS A 33 -7.19 -6.18 3.89
C CYS A 33 -7.89 -6.57 5.20
N PRO A 34 -7.72 -5.83 6.30
CA PRO A 34 -8.44 -6.09 7.55
C PRO A 34 -9.91 -5.66 7.46
N LEU A 35 -10.23 -4.76 6.52
CA LEU A 35 -11.59 -4.24 6.34
C LEU A 35 -12.41 -5.08 5.36
N ARG A 36 -13.73 -4.94 5.46
CA ARG A 36 -14.73 -5.55 4.57
C ARG A 36 -15.72 -4.48 4.11
N CYS A 37 -15.15 -3.39 3.55
CA CYS A 37 -15.94 -2.23 3.12
C CYS A 37 -17.04 -2.64 2.15
N ARG A 38 -18.26 -2.15 2.37
CA ARG A 38 -19.44 -2.45 1.52
C ARG A 38 -19.22 -2.01 0.07
N TRP A 39 -18.48 -0.92 -0.15
CA TRP A 39 -18.19 -0.32 -1.45
C TRP A 39 -16.72 -0.45 -1.83
N CYS A 40 -16.11 -1.62 -1.53
CA CYS A 40 -14.71 -1.85 -1.86
C CYS A 40 -14.50 -1.84 -3.38
N LEU A 41 -13.57 -0.99 -3.85
CA LEU A 41 -13.19 -0.93 -5.27
C LEU A 41 -12.35 -2.14 -5.69
N ASN A 42 -11.66 -2.77 -4.73
CA ASN A 42 -10.75 -3.88 -4.97
C ASN A 42 -11.12 -5.15 -4.17
N PRO A 43 -12.37 -5.66 -4.27
CA PRO A 43 -12.81 -6.80 -3.47
C PRO A 43 -12.01 -8.08 -3.76
N GLN A 44 -11.39 -8.18 -4.93
CA GLN A 44 -10.50 -9.29 -5.30
C GLN A 44 -9.24 -9.35 -4.44
N THR A 45 -8.90 -8.30 -3.70
CA THR A 45 -7.72 -8.30 -2.82
C THR A 45 -7.94 -9.03 -1.50
N TRP A 46 -9.17 -9.40 -1.15
CA TRP A 46 -9.48 -10.08 0.12
C TRP A 46 -10.50 -11.20 0.00
N ARG A 47 -11.12 -11.43 -1.17
CA ARG A 47 -12.06 -12.54 -1.38
C ARG A 47 -11.32 -13.87 -1.44
N GLU A 48 -11.94 -14.91 -0.91
CA GLU A 48 -11.44 -16.28 -1.02
C GLU A 48 -11.32 -16.70 -2.50
N GLY A 49 -10.28 -17.47 -2.82
CA GLY A 49 -10.02 -17.93 -4.18
C GLY A 49 -9.48 -16.86 -5.14
N SER A 50 -9.23 -15.63 -4.66
CA SER A 50 -8.60 -14.60 -5.49
C SER A 50 -7.14 -14.92 -5.77
N ASN A 51 -6.72 -14.66 -7.00
CA ASN A 51 -5.35 -14.92 -7.43
C ASN A 51 -4.40 -13.84 -6.94
N PHE A 52 -3.25 -14.24 -6.46
CA PHE A 52 -2.10 -13.40 -6.17
C PHE A 52 -0.80 -14.16 -6.43
N ARG A 53 0.28 -13.42 -6.59
CA ARG A 53 1.62 -13.97 -6.72
C ARG A 53 2.44 -13.56 -5.51
N MET A 54 3.09 -14.51 -4.84
CA MET A 54 4.09 -14.20 -3.83
C MET A 54 5.33 -13.65 -4.51
N MET A 55 5.77 -12.48 -4.07
CA MET A 55 6.97 -11.82 -4.60
C MET A 55 7.89 -11.37 -3.48
N THR A 56 9.21 -11.48 -3.73
CA THR A 56 10.22 -10.81 -2.92
C THR A 56 10.35 -9.33 -3.34
N PRO A 57 10.95 -8.45 -2.50
CA PRO A 57 11.27 -7.08 -2.90
C PRO A 57 12.12 -7.01 -4.18
N GLN A 58 13.09 -7.92 -4.34
CA GLN A 58 13.94 -8.02 -5.54
C GLN A 58 13.13 -8.37 -6.79
N GLN A 59 12.19 -9.31 -6.68
CA GLN A 59 11.33 -9.68 -7.80
C GLN A 59 10.41 -8.53 -8.20
N LEU A 60 9.91 -7.76 -7.22
CA LEU A 60 9.14 -6.55 -7.50
C LEU A 60 10.02 -5.53 -8.23
N LEU A 61 11.21 -5.23 -7.72
CA LEU A 61 12.15 -4.29 -8.35
C LEU A 61 12.43 -4.68 -9.81
N MET A 62 12.76 -5.95 -10.06
CA MET A 62 12.97 -6.45 -11.42
C MET A 62 11.75 -6.28 -12.34
N SER A 63 10.54 -6.33 -11.77
CA SER A 63 9.30 -6.19 -12.54
C SER A 63 8.98 -4.75 -12.92
N VAL A 64 9.48 -3.76 -12.15
CA VAL A 64 9.13 -2.34 -12.31
C VAL A 64 10.32 -1.48 -12.76
N GLN A 65 11.55 -1.97 -12.73
CA GLN A 65 12.75 -1.21 -13.10
C GLN A 65 12.73 -0.67 -14.54
N MET A 66 11.95 -1.26 -15.42
CA MET A 66 11.75 -0.77 -16.78
C MET A 66 10.99 0.55 -16.84
N ASP A 67 10.35 0.97 -15.73
CA ASP A 67 9.64 2.24 -15.60
C ASP A 67 10.54 3.38 -15.10
N ASP A 68 11.80 3.08 -14.75
CA ASP A 68 12.77 4.02 -14.17
C ASP A 68 12.88 5.34 -14.92
N LEU A 69 12.97 5.27 -16.25
CA LEU A 69 13.06 6.48 -17.09
C LEU A 69 11.84 7.41 -16.91
N TYR A 70 10.65 6.83 -16.78
CA TYR A 70 9.42 7.62 -16.56
C TYR A 70 9.40 8.23 -15.15
N PHE A 71 9.84 7.48 -14.14
CA PHE A 71 9.91 7.97 -12.77
C PHE A 71 10.90 9.13 -12.66
N GLN A 72 12.11 9.00 -13.20
CA GLN A 72 13.11 10.06 -13.18
C GLN A 72 12.66 11.30 -13.96
N ALA A 73 12.05 11.12 -15.15
CA ALA A 73 11.61 12.23 -15.98
C ALA A 73 10.45 13.04 -15.38
N THR A 74 9.66 12.44 -14.49
CA THR A 74 8.42 13.05 -13.97
C THR A 74 8.41 13.27 -12.46
N GLY A 75 9.44 12.79 -11.73
CA GLY A 75 9.44 12.79 -10.27
C GLY A 75 8.46 11.81 -9.65
N GLY A 76 8.09 10.77 -10.38
CA GLY A 76 7.19 9.72 -9.93
C GLY A 76 7.88 8.54 -9.23
N GLY A 77 7.20 7.39 -9.20
CA GLY A 77 7.73 6.20 -8.53
C GLY A 77 6.70 5.09 -8.32
N ILE A 78 6.76 4.46 -7.15
CA ILE A 78 5.89 3.34 -6.81
C ILE A 78 4.81 3.81 -5.82
N THR A 79 3.56 3.45 -6.10
CA THR A 79 2.46 3.58 -5.13
C THR A 79 2.04 2.20 -4.66
N PHE A 80 2.05 1.99 -3.36
CA PHE A 80 1.57 0.78 -2.73
C PHE A 80 0.10 0.93 -2.33
N GLY A 81 -0.76 0.04 -2.84
CA GLY A 81 -2.20 0.13 -2.60
C GLY A 81 -2.88 -1.24 -2.70
N GLY A 82 -4.18 -1.23 -2.98
CA GLY A 82 -4.98 -2.42 -3.26
C GLY A 82 -5.82 -2.91 -2.10
N GLY A 83 -5.34 -3.88 -1.31
CA GLY A 83 -5.92 -4.31 -0.05
C GLY A 83 -5.57 -3.32 1.07
N GLU A 84 -4.67 -3.72 1.98
CA GLU A 84 -4.07 -2.81 2.96
C GLU A 84 -2.54 -2.96 2.91
N PRO A 85 -1.85 -2.07 2.20
CA PRO A 85 -0.40 -2.19 2.00
C PRO A 85 0.41 -2.02 3.28
N ALA A 86 -0.07 -1.25 4.26
CA ALA A 86 0.64 -1.03 5.52
C ALA A 86 0.88 -2.35 6.29
N LEU A 87 0.05 -3.38 6.11
CA LEU A 87 0.30 -4.73 6.63
C LEU A 87 1.60 -5.36 6.10
N ARG A 88 2.19 -4.79 5.04
CA ARG A 88 3.43 -5.26 4.40
C ARG A 88 4.60 -4.31 4.64
N SER A 89 4.60 -3.62 5.77
CA SER A 89 5.61 -2.61 6.11
C SER A 89 7.05 -3.14 6.03
N ILE A 90 7.31 -4.38 6.45
CA ILE A 90 8.64 -5.01 6.34
C ILE A 90 9.04 -5.18 4.87
N PHE A 91 8.13 -5.65 4.01
CA PHE A 91 8.40 -5.77 2.58
C PHE A 91 8.68 -4.41 1.94
N ILE A 92 7.90 -3.37 2.28
CA ILE A 92 8.05 -2.02 1.75
C ILE A 92 9.38 -1.41 2.21
N GLU A 93 9.76 -1.61 3.48
CA GLU A 93 11.05 -1.17 4.02
C GLU A 93 12.22 -1.83 3.28
N GLU A 94 12.17 -3.16 3.07
CA GLU A 94 13.19 -3.88 2.31
C GLU A 94 13.23 -3.44 0.83
N PHE A 95 12.07 -3.17 0.23
CA PHE A 95 12.01 -2.62 -1.11
C PHE A 95 12.68 -1.24 -1.19
N ARG A 96 12.44 -0.33 -0.21
CA ARG A 96 13.10 0.99 -0.16
C ARG A 96 14.63 0.87 -0.13
N ARG A 97 15.17 -0.13 0.57
CA ARG A 97 16.61 -0.32 0.68
C ARG A 97 17.29 -0.68 -0.64
N ILE A 98 16.57 -1.31 -1.56
CA ILE A 98 17.11 -1.80 -2.84
C ILE A 98 16.66 -0.98 -4.04
N ALA A 99 15.57 -0.20 -3.92
CA ALA A 99 15.07 0.65 -4.98
C ALA A 99 15.95 1.92 -5.14
N PRO A 100 16.03 2.50 -6.35
CA PRO A 100 16.67 3.80 -6.55
C PRO A 100 16.11 4.85 -5.59
N GLN A 101 17.00 5.67 -5.02
CA GLN A 101 16.62 6.67 -4.02
C GLN A 101 15.78 7.81 -4.60
N GLU A 102 15.90 8.03 -5.91
CA GLU A 102 15.17 9.02 -6.67
C GLU A 102 13.69 8.67 -6.88
N TRP A 103 13.34 7.38 -6.74
CA TRP A 103 11.94 6.96 -6.84
C TRP A 103 11.17 7.38 -5.62
N LYS A 104 10.05 8.03 -5.81
CA LYS A 104 9.09 8.25 -4.73
C LYS A 104 8.40 6.95 -4.35
N LEU A 105 8.17 6.75 -3.06
CA LEU A 105 7.34 5.66 -2.54
C LEU A 105 6.10 6.26 -1.88
N ASN A 106 4.95 5.98 -2.46
CA ASN A 106 3.66 6.47 -1.99
C ASN A 106 2.83 5.29 -1.45
N ILE A 107 1.90 5.57 -0.56
CA ILE A 107 1.01 4.55 0.01
C ILE A 107 -0.44 5.02 0.06
N GLU A 108 -1.37 4.15 -0.34
CA GLU A 108 -2.81 4.32 -0.15
C GLU A 108 -3.27 3.40 0.97
N THR A 109 -3.62 3.95 2.13
CA THR A 109 -3.92 3.17 3.34
C THR A 109 -5.16 3.64 4.06
N SER A 110 -5.87 2.72 4.68
CA SER A 110 -6.97 3.02 5.61
C SER A 110 -6.48 3.34 7.03
N LEU A 111 -5.18 3.18 7.33
CA LEU A 111 -4.59 3.24 8.66
C LEU A 111 -5.16 2.25 9.68
N ASN A 112 -6.02 1.31 9.32
CA ASN A 112 -6.58 0.33 10.26
C ASN A 112 -5.64 -0.88 10.44
N VAL A 113 -4.44 -0.59 10.92
CA VAL A 113 -3.36 -1.56 11.16
C VAL A 113 -2.67 -1.25 12.50
N PRO A 114 -1.98 -2.20 13.14
CA PRO A 114 -1.15 -1.92 14.32
C PRO A 114 -0.16 -0.78 14.06
N GLN A 115 0.01 0.10 15.05
CA GLN A 115 0.84 1.31 14.94
C GLN A 115 2.29 1.02 14.55
N GLU A 116 2.84 -0.12 14.92
CA GLU A 116 4.20 -0.56 14.54
C GLU A 116 4.45 -0.58 13.02
N HIS A 117 3.40 -0.84 12.23
CA HIS A 117 3.48 -0.77 10.77
C HIS A 117 3.61 0.66 10.28
N ILE A 118 2.84 1.58 10.88
CA ILE A 118 2.87 3.01 10.52
C ILE A 118 4.20 3.63 10.93
N ASP A 119 4.67 3.35 12.15
CA ASP A 119 5.97 3.80 12.65
C ASP A 119 7.11 3.39 11.69
N ARG A 120 7.13 2.12 11.25
CA ARG A 120 8.12 1.62 10.28
C ARG A 120 8.09 2.37 8.95
N LEU A 121 6.90 2.75 8.47
CA LEU A 121 6.70 3.38 7.18
C LEU A 121 6.90 4.90 7.21
N SER A 122 6.74 5.55 8.36
CA SER A 122 6.75 7.01 8.50
C SER A 122 8.03 7.68 8.01
N GLY A 123 9.17 6.98 8.07
CA GLY A 123 10.48 7.49 7.63
C GLY A 123 10.85 7.15 6.17
N ILE A 124 10.00 6.41 5.44
CA ILE A 124 10.34 5.87 4.12
C ILE A 124 9.29 6.11 3.04
N ILE A 125 8.10 6.52 3.41
CA ILE A 125 7.02 6.90 2.50
C ILE A 125 7.05 8.39 2.24
N ASP A 126 7.05 8.77 0.97
CA ASP A 126 7.09 10.17 0.53
C ASP A 126 5.70 10.82 0.55
N GLU A 127 4.67 10.08 0.12
CA GLU A 127 3.28 10.56 0.10
C GLU A 127 2.31 9.54 0.70
N TRP A 128 1.40 10.02 1.54
CA TRP A 128 0.35 9.24 2.18
C TRP A 128 -1.03 9.65 1.66
N ALA A 129 -1.67 8.77 0.91
CA ALA A 129 -3.09 8.88 0.58
C ALA A 129 -3.89 8.11 1.64
N ILE A 130 -4.46 8.84 2.60
CA ILE A 130 -5.18 8.26 3.73
C ILE A 130 -6.67 8.24 3.41
N ASP A 131 -7.24 7.03 3.34
CA ASP A 131 -8.66 6.81 3.07
C ASP A 131 -9.42 6.57 4.40
N ILE A 132 -9.85 7.66 5.03
CA ILE A 132 -10.69 7.63 6.24
C ILE A 132 -12.13 7.33 5.83
N LYS A 133 -12.61 6.12 6.15
CA LYS A 133 -13.94 5.65 5.73
C LYS A 133 -15.08 6.39 6.43
N ASP A 134 -14.94 6.67 7.73
CA ASP A 134 -15.79 7.56 8.53
C ASP A 134 -15.13 7.85 9.87
N MET A 135 -15.40 9.01 10.47
CA MET A 135 -14.96 9.36 11.82
C MET A 135 -15.93 8.91 12.89
N ASP A 136 -17.22 8.75 12.56
CA ASP A 136 -18.21 8.18 13.46
C ASP A 136 -17.95 6.67 13.63
N PRO A 137 -17.74 6.16 14.86
CA PRO A 137 -17.35 4.77 15.10
C PRO A 137 -18.44 3.76 14.70
N ASP A 138 -19.72 4.12 14.82
CA ASP A 138 -20.82 3.23 14.49
C ASP A 138 -20.99 3.13 12.98
N ILE A 139 -20.93 4.26 12.27
CA ILE A 139 -20.96 4.31 10.81
C ILE A 139 -19.74 3.59 10.24
N TYR A 140 -18.55 3.86 10.77
CA TYR A 140 -17.32 3.19 10.35
C TYR A 140 -17.45 1.67 10.48
N LYS A 141 -17.93 1.19 11.63
CA LYS A 141 -18.12 -0.24 11.90
C LYS A 141 -19.16 -0.86 10.97
N GLU A 142 -20.27 -0.18 10.75
CA GLU A 142 -21.31 -0.64 9.82
C GLU A 142 -20.77 -0.77 8.38
N TYR A 143 -19.97 0.20 7.97
CA TYR A 143 -19.41 0.27 6.62
C TYR A 143 -18.27 -0.72 6.37
N THR A 144 -17.37 -0.91 7.36
CA THR A 144 -16.09 -1.63 7.19
C THR A 144 -16.04 -2.97 7.92
N GLY A 145 -16.92 -3.23 8.87
CA GLY A 145 -16.89 -4.40 9.76
C GLY A 145 -15.86 -4.30 10.90
N ARG A 146 -15.20 -3.16 11.08
CA ARG A 146 -14.17 -2.91 12.12
C ARG A 146 -14.48 -1.60 12.87
N ASN A 147 -13.84 -1.38 14.04
CA ASN A 147 -13.85 -0.09 14.69
C ASN A 147 -12.77 0.84 14.11
N ASN A 148 -12.90 2.14 14.33
CA ASN A 148 -11.95 3.16 13.84
C ASN A 148 -10.91 3.61 14.88
N ALA A 149 -10.87 3.04 16.08
CA ALA A 149 -9.97 3.49 17.15
C ALA A 149 -8.50 3.47 16.71
N GLN A 150 -8.09 2.41 15.98
CA GLN A 150 -6.74 2.30 15.45
C GLN A 150 -6.43 3.35 14.38
N VAL A 151 -7.43 3.71 13.56
CA VAL A 151 -7.29 4.76 12.53
C VAL A 151 -7.04 6.11 13.18
N VAL A 152 -7.84 6.46 14.20
CA VAL A 152 -7.69 7.72 14.95
C VAL A 152 -6.32 7.80 15.60
N SER A 153 -5.91 6.73 16.30
CA SER A 153 -4.59 6.66 16.94
C SER A 153 -3.43 6.81 15.94
N ASN A 154 -3.51 6.15 14.79
CA ASN A 154 -2.48 6.24 13.76
C ASN A 154 -2.46 7.59 13.05
N LEU A 155 -3.63 8.23 12.91
CA LEU A 155 -3.72 9.58 12.34
C LEU A 155 -3.11 10.64 13.27
N GLU A 156 -3.27 10.48 14.60
CA GLU A 156 -2.64 11.36 15.58
C GLU A 156 -1.12 11.17 15.67
N PHE A 157 -0.64 9.98 15.29
CA PHE A 157 0.79 9.63 15.29
C PHE A 157 1.53 10.24 14.08
N LEU A 158 0.90 10.28 12.88
CA LEU A 158 1.47 10.81 11.62
C LEU A 158 1.52 12.34 11.63
#